data_65349ecd04cc7429870e2b24511af904
#
_entry.id   65349ecd04cc7429870e2b24511af904
#
_cell.length_a   1.000
_cell.length_b   1.000
_cell.length_c   1.000
_cell.angle_alpha   90.00
_cell.angle_beta   90.00
_cell.angle_gamma   90.00
#
_symmetry.space_group_name_H-M   'P 1'
#
loop_
_entity.id
_entity.type
_entity.pdbx_description
1 polymer ?
#
loop_
_entity_poly.entity_id
_entity_poly.type
_entity_poly.pdbx_seq_one_letter_code
_entity_poly.pdbx_strand_id
1 'polypeptide(L)'
;MIIAIVIILMVLLDQLVKYWALVKLSAIGTIPLIDGVFHLTYVENRGAAFGILQDQRWLFLVMTPIILAVLAYVLHKKYIRTKLGRVSVYLIAAGAVGNLIDRAWHGFVVDLFDFRLIHF
;
A
#
# COMPACT_ATOMS: atom_id res chain seq x y z
N MET A 1 11.76 -19.21 1.71
CA MET A 1 11.39 -19.37 0.28
C MET A 1 9.90 -19.11 0.03
N ILE A 2 9.02 -19.85 0.70
CA ILE A 2 7.56 -19.67 0.56
C ILE A 2 7.12 -18.25 0.92
N ILE A 3 7.66 -17.68 1.99
CA ILE A 3 7.36 -16.31 2.43
C ILE A 3 7.72 -15.30 1.34
N ALA A 4 8.90 -15.43 0.73
CA ALA A 4 9.33 -14.55 -0.34
C ALA A 4 8.38 -14.63 -1.55
N ILE A 5 7.95 -15.85 -1.91
CA ILE A 5 7.01 -16.06 -3.01
C ILE A 5 5.66 -15.40 -2.69
N VAL A 6 5.15 -15.57 -1.47
CA VAL A 6 3.89 -14.97 -1.04
C VAL A 6 3.97 -13.43 -1.11
N ILE A 7 5.04 -12.84 -0.60
CA ILE A 7 5.23 -11.39 -0.64
C ILE A 7 5.28 -10.89 -2.10
N ILE A 8 6.01 -11.58 -2.97
CA ILE A 8 6.10 -11.23 -4.39
C ILE A 8 4.71 -11.28 -5.04
N LEU A 9 3.93 -12.34 -4.78
CA LEU A 9 2.59 -12.47 -5.33
C LEU A 9 1.66 -11.36 -4.82
N MET A 10 1.79 -10.98 -3.55
CA MET A 10 1.00 -9.89 -2.97
C MET A 10 1.37 -8.54 -3.59
N VAL A 11 2.66 -8.28 -3.83
CA VAL A 11 3.11 -7.07 -4.51
C VAL A 11 2.58 -7.04 -5.94
N LEU A 12 2.64 -8.18 -6.65
CA LEU A 12 2.10 -8.26 -8.00
C LEU A 12 0.60 -7.98 -8.03
N LEU A 13 -0.16 -8.55 -7.09
CA LEU A 13 -1.60 -8.31 -6.99
C LEU A 13 -1.87 -6.83 -6.71
N ASP A 14 -1.15 -6.23 -5.77
CA ASP A 14 -1.25 -4.80 -5.45
C ASP A 14 -1.04 -3.95 -6.70
N GLN A 15 0.02 -4.22 -7.46
CA GLN A 15 0.35 -3.46 -8.66
C GLN A 15 -0.66 -3.68 -9.78
N LEU A 16 -1.21 -4.88 -9.93
CA LEU A 16 -2.24 -5.16 -10.93
C LEU A 16 -3.54 -4.41 -10.61
N VAL A 17 -3.97 -4.41 -9.35
CA VAL A 17 -5.16 -3.66 -8.92
C VAL A 17 -4.96 -2.17 -9.12
N LYS A 18 -3.79 -1.65 -8.77
CA LYS A 18 -3.44 -0.23 -8.96
C LYS A 18 -3.36 0.14 -10.44
N TYR A 19 -2.83 -0.74 -11.27
CA TYR A 19 -2.80 -0.53 -12.72
C TYR A 19 -4.22 -0.45 -13.28
N TRP A 20 -5.10 -1.34 -12.87
CA TRP A 20 -6.51 -1.28 -13.25
C TRP A 20 -7.12 0.06 -12.82
N ALA A 21 -6.87 0.49 -11.58
CA ALA A 21 -7.36 1.76 -11.08
C ALA A 21 -6.84 2.94 -11.90
N LEU A 22 -5.55 2.92 -12.24
CA LEU A 22 -4.92 3.97 -13.02
C LEU A 22 -5.54 4.08 -14.42
N VAL A 23 -5.80 2.95 -15.08
CA VAL A 23 -6.27 2.91 -16.46
C VAL A 23 -7.79 3.03 -16.58
N LYS A 24 -8.53 2.33 -15.72
CA LYS A 24 -10.00 2.22 -15.82
C LYS A 24 -10.73 3.07 -14.80
N LEU A 25 -10.38 2.94 -13.52
CA LEU A 25 -11.08 3.65 -12.46
C LEU A 25 -10.89 5.15 -12.55
N SER A 26 -9.71 5.62 -12.96
CA SER A 26 -9.43 7.05 -13.13
C SER A 26 -10.37 7.72 -14.13
N ALA A 27 -10.78 7.00 -15.17
CA ALA A 27 -11.73 7.49 -16.18
C ALA A 27 -13.17 7.51 -15.66
N ILE A 28 -13.54 6.55 -14.79
CA ILE A 28 -14.88 6.45 -14.19
C ILE A 28 -15.01 7.40 -13.01
N GLY A 29 -13.94 7.55 -12.22
CA GLY A 29 -13.89 8.35 -11.01
C GLY A 29 -14.23 7.57 -9.75
N THR A 30 -15.44 7.05 -9.64
CA THR A 30 -15.86 6.28 -8.48
C THR A 30 -16.84 5.17 -8.88
N ILE A 31 -16.76 4.05 -8.19
CA ILE A 31 -17.68 2.92 -8.33
C ILE A 31 -18.24 2.62 -6.94
N PRO A 32 -19.55 2.84 -6.70
CA PRO A 32 -20.15 2.48 -5.41
C PRO A 32 -20.29 0.95 -5.29
N LEU A 33 -19.69 0.37 -4.26
CA LEU A 33 -19.89 -1.05 -3.91
C LEU A 33 -21.00 -1.19 -2.89
N ILE A 34 -20.96 -0.34 -1.85
CA ILE A 34 -22.06 -0.20 -0.89
C ILE A 34 -22.36 1.30 -0.87
N ASP A 35 -23.44 1.70 -1.53
CA ASP A 35 -23.77 3.11 -1.76
C ASP A 35 -23.77 3.91 -0.45
N GLY A 36 -23.06 5.03 -0.45
CA GLY A 36 -22.91 5.90 0.73
C GLY A 36 -22.02 5.36 1.83
N VAL A 37 -21.49 4.12 1.71
CA VAL A 37 -20.66 3.49 2.74
C VAL A 37 -19.25 3.20 2.22
N PHE A 38 -19.17 2.42 1.15
CA PHE A 38 -17.88 2.01 0.58
C PHE A 38 -17.91 2.10 -0.92
N HIS A 39 -16.98 2.87 -1.46
CA HIS A 39 -16.80 3.09 -2.89
C HIS A 39 -15.37 2.73 -3.31
N LEU A 40 -15.19 2.42 -4.57
CA LEU A 40 -13.86 2.43 -5.20
C LEU A 40 -13.72 3.78 -5.89
N THR A 41 -12.78 4.58 -5.44
CA THR A 41 -12.53 5.92 -5.97
C THR A 41 -11.04 6.07 -6.27
N TYR A 42 -10.72 6.52 -7.49
CA TYR A 42 -9.33 6.77 -7.86
C TYR A 42 -8.81 8.01 -7.16
N VAL A 43 -7.71 7.85 -6.42
CA VAL A 43 -7.05 8.95 -5.72
C VAL A 43 -5.53 8.82 -5.91
N GLU A 44 -4.87 9.94 -6.25
CA GLU A 44 -3.42 10.04 -6.30
C GLU A 44 -2.93 10.62 -4.96
N ASN A 45 -2.39 9.76 -4.11
CA ASN A 45 -1.89 10.17 -2.80
C ASN A 45 -0.41 10.53 -2.89
N ARG A 46 -0.09 11.80 -2.72
CA ARG A 46 1.29 12.32 -2.78
C ARG A 46 1.94 12.44 -1.40
N GLY A 47 1.25 12.03 -0.36
CA GLY A 47 1.75 12.04 1.02
C GLY A 47 1.62 10.69 1.69
N ALA A 48 1.46 10.71 3.01
CA ALA A 48 1.21 9.52 3.82
C ALA A 48 -0.30 9.31 4.00
N ALA A 49 -0.68 8.41 4.89
CA ALA A 49 -2.08 8.21 5.25
C ALA A 49 -2.71 9.56 5.65
N PHE A 50 -3.96 9.77 5.26
CA PHE A 50 -4.71 11.00 5.50
C PHE A 50 -4.08 12.26 4.86
N GLY A 51 -3.20 12.07 3.87
CA GLY A 51 -2.60 13.16 3.11
C GLY A 51 -1.56 13.98 3.84
N ILE A 52 -1.01 13.48 4.94
CA ILE A 52 0.08 14.18 5.64
C ILE A 52 1.38 14.05 4.86
N LEU A 53 2.32 15.00 5.04
CA LEU A 53 3.62 15.05 4.37
C LEU A 53 3.49 15.03 2.84
N GLN A 54 2.61 15.88 2.31
CA GLN A 54 2.38 16.00 0.87
C GLN A 54 3.67 16.37 0.12
N ASP A 55 3.85 15.77 -1.06
CA ASP A 55 4.97 16.05 -1.96
C ASP A 55 6.35 15.77 -1.38
N GLN A 56 6.43 14.89 -0.37
CA GLN A 56 7.69 14.46 0.24
C GLN A 56 8.15 13.10 -0.33
N ARG A 57 8.15 12.98 -1.65
CA ARG A 57 8.49 11.72 -2.35
C ARG A 57 9.83 11.14 -1.89
N TRP A 58 10.86 11.98 -1.85
CA TRP A 58 12.21 11.53 -1.49
C TRP A 58 12.29 11.05 -0.04
N LEU A 59 11.54 11.68 0.85
CA LEU A 59 11.45 11.23 2.24
C LEU A 59 10.94 9.78 2.31
N PHE A 60 9.87 9.47 1.59
CA PHE A 60 9.28 8.12 1.58
C PHE A 60 10.19 7.11 0.86
N LEU A 61 10.90 7.53 -0.19
CA LEU A 61 11.85 6.66 -0.91
C LEU A 61 13.02 6.25 -0.04
N VAL A 62 13.43 7.11 0.91
CA VAL A 62 14.53 6.82 1.84
C VAL A 62 14.02 6.05 3.05
N MET A 63 12.89 6.47 3.64
CA MET A 63 12.38 5.88 4.87
C MET A 63 11.83 4.47 4.69
N THR A 64 11.18 4.19 3.55
CA THR A 64 10.57 2.89 3.33
C THR A 64 11.58 1.73 3.35
N PRO A 65 12.74 1.80 2.66
CA PRO A 65 13.75 0.75 2.78
C PRO A 65 14.25 0.57 4.21
N ILE A 66 14.38 1.65 4.98
CA ILE A 66 14.79 1.58 6.38
C ILE A 66 13.76 0.83 7.20
N ILE A 67 12.48 1.15 7.03
CA ILE A 67 11.39 0.46 7.72
C ILE A 67 11.37 -1.02 7.35
N LEU A 68 11.53 -1.35 6.06
CA LEU A 68 11.57 -2.73 5.60
C LEU A 68 12.75 -3.49 6.22
N ALA A 69 13.91 -2.85 6.34
CA ALA A 69 15.08 -3.45 6.99
C ALA A 69 14.80 -3.73 8.47
N VAL A 70 14.15 -2.80 9.16
CA VAL A 70 13.76 -2.99 10.57
C VAL A 70 12.77 -4.14 10.71
N LEU A 71 11.77 -4.24 9.83
CA LEU A 71 10.81 -5.34 9.85
C LEU A 71 11.49 -6.68 9.59
N ALA A 72 12.42 -6.74 8.64
CA ALA A 72 13.19 -7.94 8.35
C ALA A 72 14.03 -8.37 9.56
N TYR A 73 14.65 -7.41 10.25
CA TYR A 73 15.43 -7.67 11.46
C TYR A 73 14.55 -8.24 12.58
N VAL A 74 13.39 -7.63 12.79
CA VAL A 74 12.43 -8.07 13.83
C VAL A 74 11.96 -9.50 13.57
N LEU A 75 11.69 -9.84 12.30
CA LEU A 75 11.32 -11.19 11.91
C LEU A 75 12.48 -12.18 12.09
N HIS A 76 13.69 -11.78 11.71
CA HIS A 76 14.88 -12.63 11.82
C HIS A 76 15.19 -12.98 13.29
N LYS A 77 15.06 -12.01 14.19
CA LYS A 77 15.29 -12.20 15.62
C LYS A 77 14.13 -12.91 16.31
N LYS A 78 13.06 -13.23 15.61
CA LYS A 78 11.89 -13.94 16.13
C LYS A 78 11.22 -13.22 17.30
N TYR A 79 11.23 -11.88 17.28
CA TYR A 79 10.53 -11.06 18.27
C TYR A 79 9.02 -11.20 18.16
N ILE A 80 8.52 -11.48 16.96
CA ILE A 80 7.10 -11.70 16.69
C ILE A 80 6.86 -13.21 16.70
N ARG A 81 6.14 -13.69 17.71
CA ARG A 81 5.98 -15.12 17.96
C ARG A 81 4.66 -15.70 17.46
N THR A 82 3.62 -14.86 17.32
CA THR A 82 2.32 -15.33 16.85
C THR A 82 2.29 -15.44 15.34
N LYS A 83 1.52 -16.42 14.84
CA LYS A 83 1.30 -16.57 13.40
C LYS A 83 0.60 -15.33 12.82
N LEU A 84 -0.40 -14.81 13.53
CA LEU A 84 -1.12 -13.61 13.13
C LEU A 84 -0.17 -12.41 13.02
N GLY A 85 0.72 -12.23 14.00
CA GLY A 85 1.71 -11.16 13.99
C GLY A 85 2.65 -11.25 12.81
N ARG A 86 3.16 -12.44 12.51
CA ARG A 86 4.05 -12.65 11.36
C ARG A 86 3.36 -12.38 10.04
N VAL A 87 2.14 -12.89 9.86
CA VAL A 87 1.35 -12.64 8.64
C VAL A 87 1.08 -11.15 8.48
N SER A 88 0.76 -10.45 9.57
CA SER A 88 0.54 -9.01 9.54
C SER A 88 1.78 -8.26 9.06
N VAL A 89 2.97 -8.65 9.52
CA VAL A 89 4.24 -8.04 9.07
C VAL A 89 4.48 -8.30 7.58
N TYR A 90 4.18 -9.51 7.09
CA TYR A 90 4.31 -9.80 5.66
C TYR A 90 3.38 -8.93 4.82
N LEU A 91 2.14 -8.73 5.27
CA LEU A 91 1.18 -7.87 4.58
C LEU A 91 1.65 -6.42 4.56
N ILE A 92 2.14 -5.92 5.70
CA ILE A 92 2.68 -4.56 5.81
C ILE A 92 3.88 -4.38 4.90
N ALA A 93 4.80 -5.36 4.89
CA ALA A 93 5.98 -5.31 4.03
C ALA A 93 5.61 -5.30 2.55
N ALA A 94 4.67 -6.15 2.14
CA ALA A 94 4.20 -6.18 0.75
C ALA A 94 3.55 -4.86 0.35
N GLY A 95 2.70 -4.29 1.21
CA GLY A 95 2.08 -3.00 0.96
C GLY A 95 3.10 -1.87 0.89
N ALA A 96 4.10 -1.88 1.77
CA ALA A 96 5.18 -0.90 1.76
C ALA A 96 6.00 -0.96 0.46
N VAL A 97 6.30 -2.17 -0.03
CA VAL A 97 6.99 -2.35 -1.31
C VAL A 97 6.14 -1.84 -2.46
N GLY A 98 4.84 -2.17 -2.49
CA GLY A 98 3.93 -1.68 -3.52
C GLY A 98 3.84 -0.16 -3.55
N ASN A 99 3.73 0.47 -2.39
CA ASN A 99 3.72 1.92 -2.28
C ASN A 99 5.06 2.55 -2.65
N LEU A 100 6.16 1.88 -2.35
CA LEU A 100 7.49 2.32 -2.76
C LEU A 100 7.64 2.31 -4.28
N ILE A 101 7.15 1.25 -4.93
CA ILE A 101 7.15 1.15 -6.39
C ILE A 101 6.34 2.29 -6.99
N ASP A 102 5.15 2.56 -6.46
CA ASP A 102 4.30 3.66 -6.94
C ASP A 102 5.02 5.00 -6.84
N ARG A 103 5.63 5.29 -5.69
CA ARG A 103 6.34 6.55 -5.48
C ARG A 103 7.56 6.70 -6.38
N ALA A 104 8.29 5.60 -6.60
CA ALA A 104 9.47 5.62 -7.49
C ALA A 104 9.08 5.80 -8.94
N TRP A 105 7.98 5.18 -9.38
CA TRP A 105 7.55 5.17 -10.77
C TRP A 105 6.69 6.37 -11.13
N HIS A 106 5.66 6.66 -10.31
CA HIS A 106 4.68 7.71 -10.59
C HIS A 106 4.91 8.99 -9.80
N GLY A 107 5.57 8.92 -8.65
CA GLY A 107 5.69 10.02 -7.70
C GLY A 107 4.53 10.13 -6.73
N PHE A 108 3.54 9.26 -6.83
CA PHE A 108 2.39 9.21 -5.93
C PHE A 108 1.95 7.75 -5.73
N VAL A 109 1.16 7.51 -4.69
CA VAL A 109 0.54 6.21 -4.43
C VAL A 109 -0.87 6.22 -5.00
N VAL A 110 -1.22 5.18 -5.74
CA VAL A 110 -2.59 4.99 -6.23
C VAL A 110 -3.42 4.40 -5.11
N ASP A 111 -4.42 5.13 -4.67
CA ASP A 111 -5.40 4.69 -3.67
C ASP A 111 -6.76 4.51 -4.32
N LEU A 112 -7.54 3.55 -3.86
CA LEU A 112 -8.86 3.28 -4.43
C LEU A 112 -9.94 2.96 -3.39
N PHE A 113 -9.58 2.66 -2.15
CA PHE A 113 -10.57 2.34 -1.12
C PHE A 113 -11.11 3.63 -0.50
N ASP A 114 -12.42 3.84 -0.62
CA ASP A 114 -13.11 5.05 -0.19
C ASP A 114 -14.24 4.67 0.78
N PHE A 115 -13.98 4.85 2.07
CA PHE A 115 -14.96 4.61 3.14
C PHE A 115 -15.67 5.92 3.46
N ARG A 116 -16.94 6.03 3.08
CA ARG A 116 -17.71 7.28 3.18
C ARG A 116 -18.36 7.52 4.53
N LEU A 117 -18.39 6.51 5.39
CA LEU A 117 -18.87 6.68 6.76
C LEU A 117 -17.89 7.49 7.61
N ILE A 118 -16.61 7.48 7.27
CA ILE A 118 -15.55 8.20 7.96
C ILE A 118 -14.88 9.10 6.93
N HIS A 119 -14.95 10.41 7.16
CA HIS A 119 -14.33 11.40 6.28
C HIS A 119 -12.86 11.61 6.68
N PHE A 120 -11.99 11.31 5.76
CA PHE A 120 -10.56 11.49 5.94
C PHE A 120 -10.07 12.77 5.26
#